data_5058d5e55e0f2e7cf670fa53ed4311b6
#
_entry.id   5058d5e55e0f2e7cf670fa53ed4311b6
#
_cell.length_a   1.000
_cell.length_b   1.000
_cell.length_c   1.000
_cell.angle_alpha   90.00
_cell.angle_beta   90.00
_cell.angle_gamma   90.00
#
_symmetry.space_group_name_H-M   'P 1'
#
loop_
_entity.id
_entity.type
_entity.pdbx_description
1 polymer ?
#
loop_
_entity_poly.entity_id
_entity_poly.type
_entity_poly.pdbx_seq_one_letter_code
_entity_poly.pdbx_strand_id
1 'polypeptide(L)'
;MKFIVKHEINGRLRIHVVQKRMTYTEADTLSWFLSNQKNVTDVKVYERTADAVICYVGDKEEILNLLKQFSYENAILPEHVAAGSGRELNAVYQEKLVMKTVLHYGNKLFLPMPVRAVITSVKSVKYIWHGIRCLMHGKIEVPVL
;
A
#
# COMPACT_ATOMS: atom_id res chain seq x y z
N MET A 1 4.60 16.58 -17.22
CA MET A 1 3.47 15.66 -16.96
C MET A 1 2.14 16.31 -17.39
N LYS A 2 1.18 15.54 -17.92
CA LYS A 2 -0.18 16.03 -18.22
C LYS A 2 -1.12 15.77 -17.04
N PHE A 3 -1.82 16.79 -16.58
CA PHE A 3 -2.75 16.70 -15.44
C PHE A 3 -3.92 17.68 -15.58
N ILE A 4 -4.98 17.43 -14.82
CA ILE A 4 -6.19 18.27 -14.73
C ILE A 4 -6.36 18.63 -13.25
N VAL A 5 -6.65 19.90 -12.96
CA VAL A 5 -7.02 20.34 -11.61
C VAL A 5 -8.47 19.94 -11.36
N LYS A 6 -8.71 19.06 -10.40
CA LYS A 6 -10.05 18.61 -10.01
C LYS A 6 -10.70 19.50 -8.96
N HIS A 7 -9.90 19.93 -8.01
CA HIS A 7 -10.38 20.73 -6.89
C HIS A 7 -9.27 21.62 -6.34
N GLU A 8 -9.63 22.81 -5.97
CA GLU A 8 -8.70 23.82 -5.45
C GLU A 8 -9.32 24.53 -4.26
N ILE A 9 -8.56 24.64 -3.19
CA ILE A 9 -8.82 25.50 -2.03
C ILE A 9 -7.52 26.20 -1.67
N ASN A 10 -7.58 27.30 -0.96
CA ASN A 10 -6.37 27.97 -0.51
C ASN A 10 -5.46 27.02 0.30
N GLY A 11 -4.22 26.87 -0.14
CA GLY A 11 -3.23 25.96 0.47
C GLY A 11 -3.41 24.47 0.14
N ARG A 12 -4.39 24.07 -0.70
CA ARG A 12 -4.59 22.67 -1.06
C ARG A 12 -5.07 22.53 -2.50
N LEU A 13 -4.38 21.71 -3.28
CA LEU A 13 -4.68 21.42 -4.67
C LEU A 13 -4.92 19.92 -4.84
N ARG A 14 -6.00 19.54 -5.53
CA ARG A 14 -6.21 18.17 -5.99
C ARG A 14 -6.10 18.12 -7.50
N ILE A 15 -5.19 17.33 -7.99
CA ILE A 15 -4.97 17.10 -9.41
C ILE A 15 -5.28 15.65 -9.80
N HIS A 16 -5.61 15.47 -11.06
CA HIS A 16 -5.72 14.16 -11.70
C HIS A 16 -4.67 14.08 -12.81
N VAL A 17 -3.77 13.13 -12.72
CA VAL A 17 -2.83 12.84 -13.80
C VAL A 17 -3.56 12.13 -14.92
N VAL A 18 -3.35 12.58 -16.17
CA VAL A 18 -4.09 12.07 -17.34
C VAL A 18 -3.60 10.67 -17.69
N GLN A 19 -3.95 9.72 -16.83
CA GLN A 19 -3.73 8.29 -17.02
C GLN A 19 -4.76 7.49 -16.23
N LYS A 20 -5.05 6.29 -16.67
CA LYS A 20 -6.12 5.47 -16.07
C LYS A 20 -5.76 5.01 -14.65
N ARG A 21 -4.51 4.73 -14.40
CA ARG A 21 -3.96 4.25 -13.12
C ARG A 21 -2.46 4.52 -13.08
N MET A 22 -1.90 4.81 -11.92
CA MET A 22 -0.46 4.87 -11.68
C MET A 22 0.06 3.51 -11.21
N THR A 23 1.29 3.18 -11.56
CA THR A 23 2.06 2.14 -10.88
C THR A 23 2.46 2.62 -9.49
N TYR A 24 2.82 1.70 -8.60
CA TYR A 24 3.31 2.07 -7.27
C TYR A 24 4.58 2.93 -7.37
N THR A 25 5.50 2.57 -8.26
CA THR A 25 6.73 3.33 -8.51
C THR A 25 6.45 4.75 -8.98
N GLU A 26 5.53 4.95 -9.94
CA GLU A 26 5.13 6.29 -10.39
C GLU A 26 4.51 7.11 -9.25
N ALA A 27 3.64 6.50 -8.45
CA ALA A 27 3.01 7.17 -7.33
C ALA A 27 4.02 7.58 -6.25
N ASP A 28 5.00 6.72 -5.96
CA ASP A 28 6.06 7.01 -5.00
C ASP A 28 7.04 8.05 -5.53
N THR A 29 7.39 7.99 -6.82
CA THR A 29 8.23 9.00 -7.49
C THR A 29 7.59 10.38 -7.46
N LEU A 30 6.29 10.45 -7.79
CA LEU A 30 5.55 11.72 -7.74
C LEU A 30 5.43 12.24 -6.30
N SER A 31 5.12 11.35 -5.35
CA SER A 31 5.03 11.70 -3.94
C SER A 31 6.36 12.24 -3.40
N TRP A 32 7.46 11.53 -3.68
CA TRP A 32 8.80 11.92 -3.26
C TRP A 32 9.23 13.24 -3.89
N PHE A 33 9.03 13.40 -5.21
CA PHE A 33 9.37 14.63 -5.91
C PHE A 33 8.68 15.85 -5.30
N LEU A 34 7.38 15.75 -5.06
CA LEU A 34 6.59 16.84 -4.49
C LEU A 34 6.95 17.11 -3.03
N SER A 35 7.18 16.08 -2.23
CA SER A 35 7.54 16.24 -0.81
C SER A 35 8.89 16.92 -0.60
N ASN A 36 9.78 16.88 -1.60
CA ASN A 36 11.05 17.56 -1.56
C ASN A 36 10.99 19.06 -1.97
N GLN A 37 9.82 19.55 -2.35
CA GLN A 37 9.66 20.96 -2.70
C GLN A 37 9.46 21.81 -1.43
N LYS A 38 10.15 22.94 -1.36
CA LYS A 38 10.14 23.85 -0.18
C LYS A 38 8.74 24.35 0.20
N ASN A 39 7.89 24.54 -0.81
CA ASN A 39 6.56 25.13 -0.65
C ASN A 39 5.47 24.07 -0.42
N VAL A 40 5.82 22.78 -0.35
CA VAL A 40 4.87 21.67 -0.16
C VAL A 40 4.98 21.18 1.28
N THR A 41 3.84 21.10 1.96
CA THR A 41 3.74 20.68 3.37
C THR A 41 3.28 19.24 3.53
N ASP A 42 2.39 18.75 2.66
CA ASP A 42 1.91 17.37 2.67
C ASP A 42 1.51 16.93 1.26
N VAL A 43 1.74 15.66 0.94
CA VAL A 43 1.39 15.07 -0.35
C VAL A 43 0.76 13.70 -0.15
N LYS A 44 -0.40 13.50 -0.78
CA LYS A 44 -1.05 12.19 -0.85
C LYS A 44 -1.35 11.82 -2.30
N VAL A 45 -0.71 10.78 -2.79
CA VAL A 45 -0.92 10.27 -4.14
C VAL A 45 -1.75 8.99 -4.08
N TYR A 46 -2.80 8.93 -4.88
CA TYR A 46 -3.72 7.80 -4.99
C TYR A 46 -3.50 7.08 -6.32
N GLU A 47 -2.76 5.99 -6.29
CA GLU A 47 -2.34 5.23 -7.48
C GLU A 47 -3.53 4.66 -8.27
N ARG A 48 -4.62 4.29 -7.59
CA ARG A 48 -5.81 3.69 -8.24
C ARG A 48 -6.59 4.67 -9.10
N THR A 49 -6.67 5.93 -8.66
CA THR A 49 -7.44 6.99 -9.33
C THR A 49 -6.55 7.96 -10.09
N ALA A 50 -5.24 7.78 -10.02
CA ALA A 50 -4.24 8.70 -10.57
C ALA A 50 -4.44 10.15 -10.09
N ASP A 51 -4.93 10.32 -8.86
CA ASP A 51 -5.12 11.62 -8.23
C ASP A 51 -3.95 11.91 -7.27
N ALA A 52 -3.60 13.17 -7.14
CA ALA A 52 -2.71 13.65 -6.10
C ALA A 52 -3.33 14.84 -5.37
N VAL A 53 -3.22 14.83 -4.05
CA VAL A 53 -3.58 15.94 -3.17
C VAL A 53 -2.30 16.53 -2.63
N ILE A 54 -2.12 17.83 -2.85
CA ILE A 54 -0.92 18.58 -2.52
C ILE A 54 -1.34 19.71 -1.58
N CYS A 55 -0.81 19.73 -0.37
CA CYS A 55 -0.92 20.84 0.54
C CYS A 55 0.33 21.71 0.40
N TYR A 56 0.16 23.00 0.24
CA TYR A 56 1.25 23.93 -0.05
C TYR A 56 1.07 25.28 0.67
N VAL A 57 2.18 25.99 0.81
CA VAL A 57 2.22 27.35 1.33
C VAL A 57 2.84 28.24 0.26
N GLY A 58 2.21 29.39 0.00
CA GLY A 58 2.67 30.34 -1.01
C GLY A 58 1.85 30.29 -2.31
N ASP A 59 2.52 30.50 -3.44
CA ASP A 59 1.85 30.65 -4.73
C ASP A 59 1.53 29.30 -5.40
N LYS A 60 0.30 29.15 -5.80
CA LYS A 60 -0.20 28.01 -6.56
C LYS A 60 0.49 27.84 -7.92
N GLU A 61 0.79 28.95 -8.59
CA GLU A 61 1.38 28.93 -9.92
C GLU A 61 2.76 28.26 -9.93
N GLU A 62 3.52 28.38 -8.84
CA GLU A 62 4.79 27.66 -8.68
C GLU A 62 4.58 26.14 -8.70
N ILE A 63 3.58 25.66 -7.97
CA ILE A 63 3.25 24.23 -7.91
C ILE A 63 2.78 23.71 -9.28
N LEU A 64 1.94 24.47 -9.97
CA LEU A 64 1.49 24.12 -11.30
C LEU A 64 2.62 24.06 -12.32
N ASN A 65 3.58 24.99 -12.25
CA ASN A 65 4.75 25.01 -13.13
C ASN A 65 5.70 23.83 -12.83
N LEU A 66 5.92 23.48 -11.56
CA LEU A 66 6.68 22.31 -11.17
C LEU A 66 6.04 21.03 -11.73
N LEU A 67 4.73 20.88 -11.63
CA LEU A 67 4.00 19.74 -12.16
C LEU A 67 4.06 19.64 -13.68
N LYS A 68 4.02 20.78 -14.40
CA LYS A 68 4.17 20.80 -15.87
C LYS A 68 5.56 20.32 -16.31
N GLN A 69 6.60 20.72 -15.56
CA GLN A 69 8.00 20.33 -15.85
C GLN A 69 8.34 18.91 -15.42
N PHE A 70 7.57 18.34 -14.50
CA PHE A 70 7.81 16.98 -13.99
C PHE A 70 7.68 15.93 -15.10
N SER A 71 8.66 15.03 -15.17
CA SER A 71 8.63 13.82 -15.99
C SER A 71 9.13 12.63 -15.18
N TYR A 72 8.44 11.50 -15.27
CA TYR A 72 8.84 10.26 -14.61
C TYR A 72 10.18 9.73 -15.10
N GLU A 73 10.54 9.99 -16.37
CA GLU A 73 11.81 9.54 -16.96
C GLU A 73 13.03 10.23 -16.34
N ASN A 74 12.85 11.48 -15.91
CA ASN A 74 13.92 12.30 -15.35
C ASN A 74 13.97 12.26 -13.81
N ALA A 75 12.93 11.74 -13.18
CA ALA A 75 12.83 11.65 -11.73
C ALA A 75 13.39 10.32 -11.24
N ILE A 76 14.60 10.34 -10.69
CA ILE A 76 15.23 9.17 -10.09
C ILE A 76 14.71 9.03 -8.67
N LEU A 77 13.98 7.95 -8.40
CA LEU A 77 13.55 7.59 -7.07
C LEU A 77 14.75 6.95 -6.32
N PRO A 78 15.17 7.48 -5.17
CA PRO A 78 16.23 6.85 -4.39
C PRO A 78 15.82 5.44 -3.95
N GLU A 79 16.75 4.50 -4.00
CA GLU A 79 16.50 3.08 -3.73
C GLU A 79 15.92 2.83 -2.33
N HIS A 80 16.36 3.60 -1.34
CA HIS A 80 15.83 3.52 0.03
C HIS A 80 14.36 3.95 0.15
N VAL A 81 13.87 4.82 -0.73
CA VAL A 81 12.45 5.23 -0.76
C VAL A 81 11.62 4.17 -1.46
N ALA A 82 12.12 3.61 -2.54
CA ALA A 82 11.47 2.51 -3.26
C ALA A 82 11.34 1.26 -2.37
N ALA A 83 12.40 0.88 -1.67
CA ALA A 83 12.41 -0.26 -0.77
C ALA A 83 11.53 -0.06 0.49
N GLY A 84 11.36 1.19 0.93
CA GLY A 84 10.53 1.56 2.09
C GLY A 84 9.07 1.84 1.75
N SER A 85 8.67 1.71 0.49
CA SER A 85 7.30 2.00 0.07
C SER A 85 6.30 1.05 0.74
N GLY A 86 5.47 1.61 1.63
CA GLY A 86 4.39 0.85 2.27
C GLY A 86 3.28 0.40 1.29
N ARG A 87 3.24 0.92 0.06
CA ARG A 87 2.21 0.64 -0.94
C ARG A 87 2.30 -0.79 -1.43
N GLU A 88 3.47 -1.22 -1.85
CA GLU A 88 3.71 -2.58 -2.34
C GLU A 88 3.53 -3.61 -1.22
N LEU A 89 4.08 -3.34 -0.04
CA LEU A 89 3.91 -4.19 1.14
C LEU A 89 2.44 -4.35 1.51
N ASN A 90 1.67 -3.26 1.53
CA ASN A 90 0.23 -3.30 1.82
C ASN A 90 -0.55 -4.07 0.74
N ALA A 91 -0.20 -3.91 -0.54
CA ALA A 91 -0.84 -4.65 -1.62
C ALA A 91 -0.63 -6.15 -1.49
N VAL A 92 0.60 -6.59 -1.27
CA VAL A 92 0.95 -8.01 -1.04
C VAL A 92 0.25 -8.55 0.20
N TYR A 93 0.17 -7.77 1.28
CA TYR A 93 -0.51 -8.17 2.50
C TYR A 93 -2.02 -8.32 2.29
N GLN A 94 -2.66 -7.37 1.62
CA GLN A 94 -4.08 -7.44 1.26
C GLN A 94 -4.39 -8.64 0.36
N GLU A 95 -3.55 -8.91 -0.63
CA GLU A 95 -3.70 -10.07 -1.51
C GLU A 95 -3.63 -11.38 -0.72
N LYS A 96 -2.67 -11.52 0.19
CA LYS A 96 -2.57 -12.68 1.09
C LYS A 96 -3.80 -12.83 2.00
N LEU A 97 -4.33 -11.73 2.53
CA LEU A 97 -5.56 -11.75 3.34
C LEU A 97 -6.76 -12.19 2.52
N VAL A 98 -6.95 -11.63 1.32
CA VAL A 98 -8.05 -12.03 0.43
C VAL A 98 -7.93 -13.50 0.08
N MET A 99 -6.75 -13.98 -0.28
CA MET A 99 -6.52 -15.39 -0.59
C MET A 99 -6.85 -16.30 0.59
N LYS A 100 -6.39 -15.96 1.81
CA LYS A 100 -6.73 -16.72 3.02
C LYS A 100 -8.25 -16.75 3.26
N THR A 101 -8.92 -15.62 3.06
CA THR A 101 -10.37 -15.50 3.26
C THR A 101 -11.13 -16.35 2.24
N VAL A 102 -10.77 -16.24 0.96
CA VAL A 102 -11.38 -17.05 -0.12
C VAL A 102 -11.19 -18.54 0.13
N LEU A 103 -9.98 -18.97 0.50
CA LEU A 103 -9.71 -20.37 0.83
C LEU A 103 -10.50 -20.84 2.08
N HIS A 104 -10.63 -19.98 3.10
CA HIS A 104 -11.37 -20.32 4.30
C HIS A 104 -12.87 -20.54 4.00
N TYR A 105 -13.50 -19.60 3.32
CA TYR A 105 -14.91 -19.69 2.96
C TYR A 105 -15.16 -20.74 1.87
N GLY A 106 -14.26 -20.89 0.90
CA GLY A 106 -14.32 -21.93 -0.10
C GLY A 106 -14.30 -23.34 0.53
N ASN A 107 -13.38 -23.59 1.46
CA ASN A 107 -13.35 -24.83 2.22
C ASN A 107 -14.64 -25.06 3.03
N LYS A 108 -15.20 -24.00 3.61
CA LYS A 108 -16.43 -24.10 4.39
C LYS A 108 -17.66 -24.42 3.54
N LEU A 109 -17.68 -23.93 2.30
CA LEU A 109 -18.83 -24.07 1.39
C LEU A 109 -18.78 -25.38 0.60
N PHE A 110 -17.60 -25.78 0.11
CA PHE A 110 -17.45 -26.88 -0.83
C PHE A 110 -17.01 -28.22 -0.21
N LEU A 111 -16.42 -28.20 1.00
CA LEU A 111 -15.98 -29.44 1.63
C LEU A 111 -17.00 -30.00 2.61
N PRO A 112 -17.32 -31.32 2.52
CA PRO A 112 -18.16 -31.99 3.51
C PRO A 112 -17.52 -31.98 4.90
N MET A 113 -18.36 -32.01 5.92
CA MET A 113 -17.96 -31.95 7.34
C MET A 113 -16.77 -32.85 7.71
N PRO A 114 -16.75 -34.15 7.36
CA PRO A 114 -15.65 -35.03 7.78
C PRO A 114 -14.30 -34.64 7.17
N VAL A 115 -14.28 -34.24 5.91
CA VAL A 115 -13.04 -33.78 5.24
C VAL A 115 -12.51 -32.50 5.87
N ARG A 116 -13.40 -31.58 6.21
CA ARG A 116 -13.05 -30.34 6.89
C ARG A 116 -12.47 -30.59 8.28
N ALA A 117 -13.04 -31.56 9.03
CA ALA A 117 -12.52 -31.94 10.34
C ALA A 117 -11.09 -32.47 10.24
N VAL A 118 -10.78 -33.34 9.25
CA VAL A 118 -9.43 -33.86 9.01
C VAL A 118 -8.45 -32.73 8.70
N ILE A 119 -8.80 -31.82 7.78
CA ILE A 119 -7.94 -30.69 7.42
C ILE A 119 -7.66 -29.80 8.65
N THR A 120 -8.68 -29.55 9.46
CA THR A 120 -8.53 -28.73 10.68
C THR A 120 -7.64 -29.44 11.70
N SER A 121 -7.81 -30.74 11.90
CA SER A 121 -6.97 -31.54 12.80
C SER A 121 -5.51 -31.54 12.36
N VAL A 122 -5.21 -31.73 11.09
CA VAL A 122 -3.85 -31.66 10.56
C VAL A 122 -3.22 -30.29 10.77
N LYS A 123 -3.98 -29.21 10.54
CA LYS A 123 -3.49 -27.84 10.82
C LYS A 123 -3.22 -27.62 12.30
N SER A 124 -4.04 -28.20 13.19
CA SER A 124 -3.89 -28.06 14.64
C SER A 124 -2.66 -28.76 15.19
N VAL A 125 -2.22 -29.86 14.57
CA VAL A 125 -1.00 -30.59 15.00
C VAL A 125 0.22 -29.67 15.12
N LYS A 126 0.39 -28.76 14.15
CA LYS A 126 1.50 -27.79 14.17
C LYS A 126 1.45 -26.88 15.40
N TYR A 127 0.30 -26.43 15.79
CA TYR A 127 0.11 -25.55 16.96
C TYR A 127 0.30 -26.32 18.27
N ILE A 128 -0.20 -27.57 18.33
CA ILE A 128 -0.04 -28.45 19.49
C ILE A 128 1.46 -28.74 19.71
N TRP A 129 2.17 -29.10 18.64
CA TRP A 129 3.62 -29.34 18.69
C TRP A 129 4.41 -28.12 19.15
N HIS A 130 4.03 -26.94 18.62
CA HIS A 130 4.65 -25.68 19.05
C HIS A 130 4.36 -25.36 20.51
N GLY A 131 3.12 -25.56 20.96
CA GLY A 131 2.74 -25.40 22.37
C GLY A 131 3.52 -26.33 23.32
N ILE A 132 3.65 -27.60 22.96
CA ILE A 132 4.45 -28.56 23.76
C ILE A 132 5.92 -28.11 23.84
N ARG A 133 6.49 -27.64 22.72
CA ARG A 133 7.86 -27.14 22.67
C ARG A 133 8.07 -25.91 23.55
N CYS A 134 7.13 -24.96 23.52
CA CYS A 134 7.15 -23.77 24.38
C CYS A 134 7.09 -24.15 25.87
N LEU A 135 6.24 -25.10 26.24
CA LEU A 135 6.16 -25.61 27.63
C LEU A 135 7.44 -26.28 28.06
N MET A 136 8.08 -27.07 27.21
CA MET A 136 9.35 -27.72 27.52
C MET A 136 10.52 -26.74 27.71
N HIS A 137 10.47 -25.60 27.03
CA HIS A 137 11.53 -24.57 27.13
C HIS A 137 11.20 -23.47 28.14
N GLY A 138 10.07 -23.53 28.85
CA GLY A 138 9.66 -22.55 29.87
C GLY A 138 9.38 -21.15 29.34
N LYS A 139 9.21 -20.99 28.02
CA LYS A 139 8.87 -19.72 27.38
C LYS A 139 7.41 -19.73 26.97
N ILE A 140 6.65 -18.82 27.53
CA ILE A 140 5.26 -18.58 27.12
C ILE A 140 5.28 -17.54 25.99
N GLU A 141 5.43 -17.98 24.75
CA GLU A 141 5.25 -17.13 23.58
C GLU A 141 3.83 -17.36 23.04
N VAL A 142 3.04 -16.29 22.97
CA VAL A 142 1.74 -16.34 22.30
C VAL A 142 2.02 -16.29 20.80
N PRO A 143 1.66 -17.31 20.00
CA PRO A 143 1.83 -17.24 18.56
C PRO A 143 0.98 -16.10 18.03
N VAL A 144 1.61 -15.10 17.46
CA VAL A 144 0.92 -14.02 16.73
C VAL A 144 0.31 -14.65 15.49
N LEU A 145 -1.02 -14.61 15.41
CA LEU A 145 -1.84 -15.08 14.28
C LEU A 145 -1.63 -14.22 13.03
#